data_2125ffe1896fa439e11da21febb1f92d
#
_entry.id   2125ffe1896fa439e11da21febb1f92d
#
_cell.length_a   1.000
_cell.length_b   1.000
_cell.length_c   1.000
_cell.angle_alpha   90.00
_cell.angle_beta   90.00
_cell.angle_gamma   90.00
#
_symmetry.space_group_name_H-M   'P 1'
#
loop_
_entity.id
_entity.type
_entity.pdbx_description
1 polymer ?
#
loop_
_entity_poly.entity_id
_entity_poly.type
_entity_poly.pdbx_seq_one_letter_code
_entity_poly.pdbx_strand_id
1 'polypeptide(L)'
;MTGVQTCALPIYWAIAFTTPFVCAVTFFAINQFKFTHSLIYLTKSWAIIFGFAAIITGISLLINLRTVHQLTTVLQPGFIGGILLFALTLIYLPNFLISTVAYLVGAGFAVGRDTLIAPLSFSLGKIPALPILGALPTGRHPLYLFGSLVVIGVGAQVAIWTLDSGRNVLRQTIALFLLSSFVIAYLGSGALITYELGTVGPSLWKFPLIISAEFLLGVGLVRVIPIISQRFSSR
;
A
#
# COMPACT_ATOMS: atom_id res chain seq x y z
N MET A 1 29.71 -10.86 -21.81
CA MET A 1 28.94 -10.06 -20.81
C MET A 1 27.44 -10.22 -21.02
N THR A 2 26.89 -11.43 -20.88
CA THR A 2 25.48 -11.75 -21.22
C THR A 2 24.79 -12.65 -20.18
N GLY A 3 25.31 -12.76 -18.96
CA GLY A 3 24.80 -13.71 -17.96
C GLY A 3 23.85 -13.14 -16.88
N VAL A 4 23.64 -11.82 -16.81
CA VAL A 4 22.95 -11.17 -15.66
C VAL A 4 21.45 -10.89 -15.90
N GLN A 5 21.01 -10.91 -17.17
CA GLN A 5 19.63 -10.55 -17.50
C GLN A 5 18.60 -11.67 -17.32
N THR A 6 19.01 -12.91 -17.20
CA THR A 6 18.10 -14.07 -17.17
C THR A 6 17.52 -14.41 -15.79
N CYS A 7 18.12 -13.93 -14.70
CA CYS A 7 17.64 -14.24 -13.34
C CYS A 7 16.58 -13.28 -12.80
N ALA A 8 16.45 -12.08 -13.34
CA ALA A 8 15.44 -11.13 -12.88
C ALA A 8 14.04 -11.41 -13.46
N LEU A 9 13.96 -11.96 -14.66
CA LEU A 9 12.69 -12.29 -15.33
C LEU A 9 11.77 -13.21 -14.50
N PRO A 10 12.19 -14.31 -13.87
CA PRO A 10 11.27 -15.18 -13.14
C PRO A 10 10.68 -14.52 -11.90
N ILE A 11 11.38 -13.58 -11.25
CA ILE A 11 10.88 -12.88 -10.07
C ILE A 11 9.79 -11.85 -10.45
N TYR A 12 9.98 -11.14 -11.56
CA TYR A 12 8.96 -10.24 -12.10
C TYR A 12 7.69 -10.98 -12.54
N TRP A 13 7.85 -12.15 -13.17
CA TRP A 13 6.73 -13.01 -13.53
C TRP A 13 6.02 -13.54 -12.28
N ALA A 14 6.75 -13.95 -11.25
CA ALA A 14 6.15 -14.41 -9.99
C ALA A 14 5.32 -13.29 -9.34
N ILE A 15 5.83 -12.06 -9.27
CA ILE A 15 5.09 -10.92 -8.69
C ILE A 15 3.93 -10.50 -9.59
N ALA A 16 4.13 -10.44 -10.91
CA ALA A 16 3.11 -10.06 -11.88
C ALA A 16 1.93 -11.04 -11.93
N PHE A 17 2.18 -12.33 -11.73
CA PHE A 17 1.13 -13.35 -11.68
C PHE A 17 0.56 -13.58 -10.29
N THR A 18 1.35 -13.44 -9.23
CA THR A 18 0.83 -13.64 -7.86
C THR A 18 -0.12 -12.54 -7.43
N THR A 19 0.10 -11.29 -7.84
CA THR A 19 -0.79 -10.18 -7.45
C THR A 19 -2.20 -10.32 -8.04
N PRO A 20 -2.40 -10.46 -9.37
CA PRO A 20 -3.73 -10.68 -9.94
C PRO A 20 -4.30 -12.05 -9.57
N PHE A 21 -3.46 -13.07 -9.38
CA PHE A 21 -3.90 -14.40 -8.96
C PHE A 21 -4.42 -14.37 -7.52
N VAL A 22 -3.73 -13.73 -6.59
CA VAL A 22 -4.20 -13.54 -5.22
C VAL A 22 -5.46 -12.67 -5.19
N CYS A 23 -5.54 -11.61 -5.99
CA CYS A 23 -6.76 -10.82 -6.13
C CYS A 23 -7.92 -11.65 -6.72
N ALA A 24 -7.67 -12.47 -7.72
CA ALA A 24 -8.67 -13.35 -8.32
C ALA A 24 -9.10 -14.47 -7.37
N VAL A 25 -8.15 -15.11 -6.67
CA VAL A 25 -8.44 -16.16 -5.68
C VAL A 25 -9.18 -15.60 -4.47
N THR A 26 -8.80 -14.41 -3.98
CA THR A 26 -9.56 -13.75 -2.91
C THR A 26 -10.95 -13.34 -3.39
N PHE A 27 -11.10 -12.79 -4.58
CA PHE A 27 -12.40 -12.46 -5.16
C PHE A 27 -13.27 -13.71 -5.37
N PHE A 28 -12.68 -14.80 -5.87
CA PHE A 28 -13.38 -16.07 -6.08
C PHE A 28 -13.72 -16.77 -4.77
N ALA A 29 -12.81 -16.76 -3.80
CA ALA A 29 -13.06 -17.29 -2.45
C ALA A 29 -14.16 -16.50 -1.71
N ILE A 30 -14.21 -15.18 -1.86
CA ILE A 30 -15.27 -14.32 -1.29
C ILE A 30 -16.64 -14.70 -1.88
N ASN A 31 -16.70 -15.10 -3.16
CA ASN A 31 -17.96 -15.41 -3.84
C ASN A 31 -18.45 -16.84 -3.57
N GLN A 32 -17.55 -17.77 -3.29
CA GLN A 32 -17.89 -19.20 -3.03
C GLN A 32 -18.19 -19.50 -1.56
N PHE A 33 -17.57 -18.78 -0.63
CA PHE A 33 -17.88 -18.95 0.78
C PHE A 33 -18.89 -17.88 1.22
N LYS A 34 -19.99 -18.29 1.82
CA LYS A 34 -20.87 -17.44 2.65
C LYS A 34 -20.07 -16.93 3.87
N PHE A 35 -18.85 -16.43 3.62
CA PHE A 35 -18.00 -15.87 4.65
C PHE A 35 -18.60 -14.54 5.07
N THR A 36 -19.16 -14.61 6.23
CA THR A 36 -19.29 -13.64 7.29
C THR A 36 -19.06 -12.20 6.84
N HIS A 37 -19.93 -11.34 7.26
CA HIS A 37 -19.82 -9.89 7.19
C HIS A 37 -18.39 -9.36 7.43
N SER A 38 -17.54 -10.11 8.17
CA SER A 38 -16.14 -9.79 8.44
C SER A 38 -15.26 -9.62 7.19
N LEU A 39 -15.42 -10.49 6.16
CA LEU A 39 -14.66 -10.36 4.90
C LEU A 39 -15.16 -9.18 4.06
N ILE A 40 -16.48 -8.94 4.07
CA ILE A 40 -17.04 -7.77 3.38
C ILE A 40 -16.50 -6.48 4.01
N TYR A 41 -16.40 -6.41 5.33
CA TYR A 41 -15.86 -5.25 6.02
C TYR A 41 -14.35 -5.11 5.78
N LEU A 42 -13.62 -6.22 5.73
CA LEU A 42 -12.19 -6.23 5.38
C LEU A 42 -11.95 -5.68 3.97
N THR A 43 -12.68 -6.21 2.97
CA THR A 43 -12.52 -5.77 1.57
C THR A 43 -12.93 -4.31 1.39
N LYS A 44 -14.00 -3.85 2.03
CA LYS A 44 -14.39 -2.43 2.05
C LYS A 44 -13.28 -1.56 2.67
N SER A 45 -12.66 -2.01 3.77
CA SER A 45 -11.58 -1.30 4.44
C SER A 45 -10.38 -1.09 3.51
N TRP A 46 -9.90 -2.16 2.89
CA TRP A 46 -8.80 -2.08 1.93
C TRP A 46 -9.16 -1.29 0.67
N ALA A 47 -10.40 -1.41 0.18
CA ALA A 47 -10.86 -0.63 -0.97
C ALA A 47 -10.83 0.88 -0.69
N ILE A 48 -11.21 1.33 0.51
CA ILE A 48 -11.13 2.75 0.90
C ILE A 48 -9.66 3.20 0.99
N ILE A 49 -8.80 2.41 1.66
CA ILE A 49 -7.39 2.74 1.84
C ILE A 49 -6.66 2.82 0.48
N PHE A 50 -6.82 1.80 -0.37
CA PHE A 50 -6.20 1.78 -1.70
C PHE A 50 -6.84 2.81 -2.66
N GLY A 51 -8.14 3.05 -2.56
CA GLY A 51 -8.82 4.09 -3.31
C GLY A 51 -8.26 5.48 -3.00
N PHE A 52 -8.05 5.78 -1.72
CA PHE A 52 -7.41 7.02 -1.31
C PHE A 52 -5.95 7.11 -1.80
N ALA A 53 -5.17 6.04 -1.65
CA ALA A 53 -3.81 5.99 -2.15
C ALA A 53 -3.75 6.17 -3.68
N ALA A 54 -4.70 5.60 -4.42
CA ALA A 54 -4.80 5.77 -5.87
C ALA A 54 -5.08 7.23 -6.28
N ILE A 55 -5.96 7.93 -5.55
CA ILE A 55 -6.23 9.36 -5.76
C ILE A 55 -4.96 10.18 -5.54
N ILE A 56 -4.26 9.96 -4.42
CA ILE A 56 -3.00 10.68 -4.12
C ILE A 56 -1.93 10.38 -5.17
N THR A 57 -1.79 9.11 -5.57
CA THR A 57 -0.86 8.71 -6.65
C THR A 57 -1.22 9.39 -7.97
N GLY A 58 -2.49 9.41 -8.35
CA GLY A 58 -2.97 10.06 -9.56
C GLY A 58 -2.68 11.57 -9.56
N ILE A 59 -2.95 12.25 -8.45
CA ILE A 59 -2.64 13.68 -8.28
C ILE A 59 -1.13 13.90 -8.38
N SER A 60 -0.31 13.06 -7.72
CA SER A 60 1.15 13.18 -7.79
C SER A 60 1.69 12.98 -9.21
N LEU A 61 1.16 12.00 -9.95
CA LEU A 61 1.49 11.81 -11.37
C LEU A 61 1.13 13.02 -12.23
N LEU A 62 -0.03 13.61 -12.01
CA LEU A 62 -0.48 14.80 -12.75
C LEU A 62 0.40 16.02 -12.47
N ILE A 63 0.77 16.24 -11.22
CA ILE A 63 1.66 17.36 -10.83
C ILE A 63 3.06 17.17 -11.43
N ASN A 64 3.55 15.94 -11.48
CA ASN A 64 4.92 15.61 -11.92
C ASN A 64 4.99 15.10 -13.37
N LEU A 65 3.97 15.39 -14.20
CA LEU A 65 3.92 14.93 -15.62
C LEU A 65 5.20 15.30 -16.41
N ARG A 66 5.78 16.46 -16.14
CA ARG A 66 7.04 16.89 -16.80
C ARG A 66 8.18 15.92 -16.47
N THR A 67 8.33 15.53 -15.22
CA THR A 67 9.37 14.58 -14.77
C THR A 67 9.13 13.20 -15.36
N VAL A 68 7.89 12.74 -15.37
CA VAL A 68 7.49 11.45 -15.98
C VAL A 68 7.81 11.44 -17.47
N HIS A 69 7.50 12.53 -18.18
CA HIS A 69 7.82 12.68 -19.60
C HIS A 69 9.35 12.71 -19.84
N GLN A 70 10.11 13.43 -19.01
CA GLN A 70 11.57 13.45 -19.12
C GLN A 70 12.19 12.07 -18.91
N LEU A 71 11.74 11.30 -17.92
CA LEU A 71 12.19 9.92 -17.70
C LEU A 71 11.87 9.02 -18.90
N THR A 72 10.69 9.20 -19.51
CA THR A 72 10.31 8.45 -20.70
C THR A 72 11.20 8.83 -21.92
N THR A 73 11.51 10.10 -22.10
CA THR A 73 12.37 10.56 -23.22
C THR A 73 13.81 10.10 -23.08
N VAL A 74 14.36 10.02 -21.85
CA VAL A 74 15.71 9.47 -21.59
C VAL A 74 15.81 8.01 -22.01
N LEU A 75 14.74 7.23 -21.84
CA LEU A 75 14.71 5.81 -22.21
C LEU A 75 14.62 5.59 -23.73
N GLN A 76 14.20 6.59 -24.51
CA GLN A 76 14.02 6.52 -25.97
C GLN A 76 13.37 5.20 -26.45
N PRO A 77 12.21 4.80 -25.90
CA PRO A 77 11.72 3.44 -26.06
C PRO A 77 11.23 3.11 -27.48
N GLY A 78 11.11 4.06 -28.38
CA GLY A 78 10.42 3.88 -29.66
C GLY A 78 8.96 3.49 -29.47
N PHE A 79 8.23 3.12 -30.55
CA PHE A 79 6.81 2.81 -30.46
C PHE A 79 6.54 1.50 -29.69
N ILE A 80 7.22 0.42 -30.05
CA ILE A 80 7.05 -0.91 -29.40
C ILE A 80 7.54 -0.84 -27.95
N GLY A 81 8.70 -0.24 -27.71
CA GLY A 81 9.25 -0.06 -26.37
C GLY A 81 8.33 0.79 -25.47
N GLY A 82 7.64 1.78 -26.03
CA GLY A 82 6.66 2.60 -25.32
C GLY A 82 5.46 1.78 -24.83
N ILE A 83 4.93 0.89 -25.65
CA ILE A 83 3.85 -0.03 -25.25
C ILE A 83 4.30 -0.97 -24.14
N LEU A 84 5.51 -1.55 -24.26
CA LEU A 84 6.08 -2.42 -23.24
C LEU A 84 6.33 -1.68 -21.93
N LEU A 85 6.82 -0.45 -21.99
CA LEU A 85 7.04 0.40 -20.82
C LEU A 85 5.72 0.76 -20.13
N PHE A 86 4.68 1.06 -20.88
CA PHE A 86 3.34 1.30 -20.35
C PHE A 86 2.78 0.04 -19.68
N ALA A 87 2.88 -1.12 -20.32
CA ALA A 87 2.46 -2.39 -19.72
C ALA A 87 3.22 -2.69 -18.42
N LEU A 88 4.53 -2.48 -18.41
CA LEU A 88 5.36 -2.63 -17.22
C LEU A 88 4.89 -1.69 -16.08
N THR A 89 4.57 -0.45 -16.42
CA THR A 89 4.05 0.54 -15.46
C THR A 89 2.73 0.08 -14.86
N LEU A 90 1.81 -0.47 -15.66
CA LEU A 90 0.53 -1.00 -15.17
C LEU A 90 0.73 -2.21 -14.24
N ILE A 91 1.65 -3.11 -14.58
CA ILE A 91 1.98 -4.27 -13.74
C ILE A 91 2.59 -3.85 -12.41
N TYR A 92 3.39 -2.78 -12.42
CA TYR A 92 4.03 -2.25 -11.20
C TYR A 92 3.09 -1.41 -10.33
N LEU A 93 1.98 -0.93 -10.89
CA LEU A 93 1.03 -0.03 -10.22
C LEU A 93 0.53 -0.55 -8.86
N PRO A 94 0.14 -1.83 -8.68
CA PRO A 94 -0.28 -2.34 -7.38
C PRO A 94 0.81 -2.19 -6.29
N ASN A 95 2.07 -2.51 -6.63
CA ASN A 95 3.20 -2.36 -5.70
C ASN A 95 3.46 -0.89 -5.37
N PHE A 96 3.27 0.00 -6.34
CA PHE A 96 3.39 1.44 -6.13
C PHE A 96 2.29 1.95 -5.20
N LEU A 97 1.05 1.45 -5.33
CA LEU A 97 -0.05 1.79 -4.43
C LEU A 97 0.20 1.31 -3.00
N ILE A 98 0.74 0.10 -2.81
CA ILE A 98 1.14 -0.40 -1.48
C ILE A 98 2.21 0.52 -0.88
N SER A 99 3.20 0.92 -1.68
CA SER A 99 4.25 1.87 -1.26
C SER A 99 3.67 3.24 -0.91
N THR A 100 2.66 3.72 -1.65
CA THR A 100 1.95 4.97 -1.34
C THR A 100 1.21 4.86 -0.02
N VAL A 101 0.52 3.76 0.27
CA VAL A 101 -0.10 3.52 1.59
C VAL A 101 0.96 3.55 2.68
N ALA A 102 2.09 2.85 2.50
CA ALA A 102 3.19 2.84 3.47
C ALA A 102 3.78 4.24 3.72
N TYR A 103 3.84 5.08 2.69
CA TYR A 103 4.23 6.48 2.80
C TYR A 103 3.21 7.27 3.64
N LEU A 104 1.92 7.16 3.33
CA LEU A 104 0.84 7.91 3.98
C LEU A 104 0.69 7.58 5.48
N VAL A 105 0.91 6.33 5.88
CA VAL A 105 0.91 5.92 7.29
C VAL A 105 2.25 6.19 8.00
N GLY A 106 3.20 6.82 7.34
CA GLY A 106 4.50 7.18 7.92
C GLY A 106 5.50 6.04 8.06
N ALA A 107 5.17 4.82 7.64
CA ALA A 107 6.10 3.70 7.63
C ALA A 107 7.25 3.90 6.63
N GLY A 108 6.98 4.60 5.52
CA GLY A 108 7.90 4.78 4.41
C GLY A 108 8.14 3.51 3.61
N PHE A 109 8.86 3.67 2.51
CA PHE A 109 9.24 2.58 1.62
C PHE A 109 10.63 2.84 1.01
N ALA A 110 11.26 1.81 0.48
CA ALA A 110 12.53 1.86 -0.21
C ALA A 110 12.35 1.63 -1.72
N VAL A 111 13.21 2.24 -2.55
CA VAL A 111 13.26 2.04 -4.01
C VAL A 111 14.70 1.72 -4.42
N GLY A 112 15.36 0.89 -3.66
CA GLY A 112 16.76 0.54 -3.82
C GLY A 112 17.53 0.68 -2.53
N ARG A 113 18.80 0.27 -2.57
CA ARG A 113 19.69 0.33 -1.41
C ARG A 113 19.89 1.77 -0.98
N ASP A 114 19.95 2.00 0.33
CA ASP A 114 20.16 3.30 0.96
C ASP A 114 19.07 4.35 0.62
N THR A 115 17.92 3.90 0.07
CA THR A 115 16.77 4.77 -0.15
C THR A 115 15.75 4.58 0.97
N LEU A 116 15.25 5.69 1.49
CA LEU A 116 14.11 5.71 2.39
C LEU A 116 13.25 6.92 2.05
N ILE A 117 12.03 6.65 1.60
CA ILE A 117 11.06 7.67 1.25
C ILE A 117 9.91 7.58 2.26
N ALA A 118 9.90 8.52 3.19
CA ALA A 118 8.89 8.65 4.22
C ALA A 118 8.57 10.15 4.44
N PRO A 119 7.39 10.51 4.96
CA PRO A 119 7.02 11.91 5.15
C PRO A 119 7.98 12.70 6.03
N LEU A 120 8.59 12.06 7.03
CA LEU A 120 9.52 12.67 7.97
C LEU A 120 10.98 12.46 7.62
N SER A 121 11.32 11.42 6.86
CA SER A 121 12.69 11.08 6.50
C SER A 121 12.79 10.82 5.01
N PHE A 122 13.76 11.46 4.37
CA PHE A 122 13.99 11.33 2.94
C PHE A 122 15.47 11.10 2.70
N SER A 123 15.79 9.96 2.10
CA SER A 123 17.12 9.61 1.61
C SER A 123 16.95 8.99 0.23
N LEU A 124 17.56 9.60 -0.77
CA LEU A 124 17.45 9.14 -2.14
C LEU A 124 18.83 8.65 -2.60
N GLY A 125 18.91 7.35 -2.90
CA GLY A 125 20.05 6.74 -3.58
C GLY A 125 19.86 6.70 -5.10
N LYS A 126 20.50 5.75 -5.75
CA LYS A 126 20.30 5.50 -7.19
C LYS A 126 18.93 4.83 -7.41
N ILE A 127 18.09 5.45 -8.23
CA ILE A 127 16.74 4.96 -8.54
C ILE A 127 16.71 4.46 -9.99
N PRO A 128 16.00 3.37 -10.30
CA PRO A 128 15.76 2.94 -11.67
C PRO A 128 14.92 4.00 -12.43
N ALA A 129 15.25 4.22 -13.70
CA ALA A 129 14.54 5.18 -14.55
C ALA A 129 13.18 4.64 -15.03
N LEU A 130 12.27 4.37 -14.09
CA LEU A 130 10.89 3.99 -14.41
C LEU A 130 10.01 5.26 -14.39
N PRO A 131 9.18 5.51 -15.42
CA PRO A 131 8.36 6.72 -15.49
C PRO A 131 7.44 6.93 -14.29
N ILE A 132 6.86 5.86 -13.72
CA ILE A 132 6.01 5.92 -12.53
C ILE A 132 6.76 6.47 -11.30
N LEU A 133 8.07 6.26 -11.22
CA LEU A 133 8.89 6.79 -10.12
C LEU A 133 9.08 8.31 -10.21
N GLY A 134 8.74 8.93 -11.34
CA GLY A 134 8.63 10.38 -11.46
C GLY A 134 7.55 11.00 -10.58
N ALA A 135 6.60 10.19 -10.10
CA ALA A 135 5.58 10.61 -9.14
C ALA A 135 6.05 10.57 -7.68
N LEU A 136 7.29 10.13 -7.40
CA LEU A 136 7.81 10.08 -6.04
C LEU A 136 7.91 11.48 -5.44
N PRO A 137 7.49 11.67 -4.18
CA PRO A 137 7.68 12.95 -3.50
C PRO A 137 9.16 13.21 -3.30
N THR A 138 9.60 14.42 -3.66
CA THR A 138 10.97 14.87 -3.48
C THR A 138 11.08 15.69 -2.20
N GLY A 139 11.79 15.16 -1.20
CA GLY A 139 11.99 15.85 0.08
C GLY A 139 11.06 15.35 1.21
N ARG A 140 11.01 16.11 2.29
CA ARG A 140 10.19 15.82 3.47
C ARG A 140 8.88 16.57 3.39
N HIS A 141 7.79 15.85 3.50
CA HIS A 141 6.44 16.42 3.45
C HIS A 141 5.58 15.91 4.62
N PRO A 142 5.70 16.48 5.81
CA PRO A 142 4.98 16.02 7.01
C PRO A 142 3.45 16.02 6.85
N LEU A 143 2.92 16.89 5.98
CA LEU A 143 1.47 16.98 5.73
C LEU A 143 0.86 15.66 5.21
N TYR A 144 1.62 14.83 4.52
CA TYR A 144 1.11 13.54 4.06
C TYR A 144 0.79 12.55 5.19
N LEU A 145 1.27 12.80 6.43
CA LEU A 145 0.86 12.04 7.61
C LEU A 145 -0.63 12.19 7.93
N PHE A 146 -1.30 13.21 7.44
CA PHE A 146 -2.76 13.28 7.51
C PHE A 146 -3.44 12.10 6.79
N GLY A 147 -2.73 11.38 5.91
CA GLY A 147 -3.17 10.11 5.33
C GLY A 147 -3.46 9.03 6.39
N SER A 148 -2.77 9.04 7.54
CA SER A 148 -3.05 8.17 8.69
C SER A 148 -4.48 8.33 9.21
N LEU A 149 -5.06 9.54 9.10
CA LEU A 149 -6.46 9.78 9.50
C LEU A 149 -7.45 8.94 8.69
N VAL A 150 -7.11 8.60 7.45
CA VAL A 150 -7.96 7.72 6.62
C VAL A 150 -7.99 6.32 7.21
N VAL A 151 -6.85 5.78 7.64
CA VAL A 151 -6.76 4.45 8.25
C VAL A 151 -7.48 4.42 9.61
N ILE A 152 -7.29 5.46 10.42
CA ILE A 152 -8.01 5.65 11.69
C ILE A 152 -9.52 5.74 11.43
N GLY A 153 -9.93 6.52 10.43
CA GLY A 153 -11.33 6.65 10.01
C GLY A 153 -11.94 5.32 9.54
N VAL A 154 -11.17 4.51 8.80
CA VAL A 154 -11.59 3.17 8.38
C VAL A 154 -11.77 2.25 9.59
N GLY A 155 -10.86 2.29 10.57
CA GLY A 155 -11.01 1.55 11.82
C GLY A 155 -12.27 1.96 12.59
N ALA A 156 -12.53 3.25 12.69
CA ALA A 156 -13.75 3.79 13.29
C ALA A 156 -15.02 3.33 12.53
N GLN A 157 -14.97 3.37 11.20
CA GLN A 157 -16.08 2.94 10.35
C GLN A 157 -16.37 1.43 10.49
N VAL A 158 -15.35 0.60 10.59
CA VAL A 158 -15.51 -0.83 10.86
C VAL A 158 -16.16 -1.06 12.23
N ALA A 159 -15.74 -0.31 13.25
CA ALA A 159 -16.37 -0.39 14.56
C ALA A 159 -17.87 -0.05 14.51
N ILE A 160 -18.27 0.96 13.69
CA ILE A 160 -19.66 1.35 13.47
C ILE A 160 -20.41 0.23 12.70
N TRP A 161 -19.88 -0.25 11.58
CA TRP A 161 -20.51 -1.32 10.79
C TRP A 161 -20.75 -2.61 11.57
N THR A 162 -19.94 -2.85 12.61
CA THR A 162 -20.03 -4.06 13.44
C THR A 162 -20.86 -3.88 14.70
N LEU A 163 -21.50 -2.71 14.92
CA LEU A 163 -22.38 -2.50 16.08
C LEU A 163 -23.53 -3.50 16.12
N ASP A 164 -24.20 -3.70 14.98
CA ASP A 164 -25.35 -4.59 14.86
C ASP A 164 -24.95 -6.04 14.59
N SER A 165 -23.75 -6.28 14.08
CA SER A 165 -23.26 -7.63 13.68
C SER A 165 -22.63 -8.42 14.84
N GLY A 166 -22.39 -7.78 15.99
CA GLY A 166 -21.90 -8.42 17.19
C GLY A 166 -20.36 -8.40 17.34
N ARG A 167 -19.91 -8.61 18.60
CA ARG A 167 -18.49 -8.52 18.97
C ARG A 167 -17.58 -9.54 18.28
N ASN A 168 -18.12 -10.68 17.87
CA ASN A 168 -17.34 -11.73 17.21
C ASN A 168 -16.93 -11.29 15.80
N VAL A 169 -17.84 -10.65 15.06
CA VAL A 169 -17.57 -10.13 13.71
C VAL A 169 -16.48 -9.04 13.77
N LEU A 170 -16.57 -8.14 14.75
CA LEU A 170 -15.52 -7.12 14.95
C LEU A 170 -14.15 -7.75 15.20
N ARG A 171 -14.07 -8.72 16.14
CA ARG A 171 -12.79 -9.40 16.45
C ARG A 171 -12.20 -10.12 15.24
N GLN A 172 -13.05 -10.80 14.47
CA GLN A 172 -12.65 -11.47 13.22
C GLN A 172 -12.16 -10.47 12.19
N THR A 173 -12.86 -9.34 11.99
CA THR A 173 -12.45 -8.30 11.05
C THR A 173 -11.11 -7.68 11.45
N ILE A 174 -10.90 -7.40 12.73
CA ILE A 174 -9.61 -6.92 13.25
C ILE A 174 -8.51 -7.94 12.96
N ALA A 175 -8.69 -9.20 13.35
CA ALA A 175 -7.69 -10.25 13.15
C ALA A 175 -7.34 -10.42 11.65
N LEU A 176 -8.35 -10.40 10.78
CA LEU A 176 -8.17 -10.48 9.33
C LEU A 176 -7.43 -9.24 8.78
N PHE A 177 -7.74 -8.04 9.29
CA PHE A 177 -7.05 -6.82 8.87
C PHE A 177 -5.57 -6.85 9.26
N LEU A 178 -5.26 -7.25 10.50
CA LEU A 178 -3.89 -7.40 10.97
C LEU A 178 -3.12 -8.43 10.12
N LEU A 179 -3.71 -9.61 9.93
CA LEU A 179 -3.09 -10.66 9.12
C LEU A 179 -2.87 -10.21 7.67
N SER A 180 -3.89 -9.61 7.05
CA SER A 180 -3.80 -9.14 5.67
C SER A 180 -2.78 -8.01 5.49
N SER A 181 -2.55 -7.17 6.51
CA SER A 181 -1.52 -6.13 6.46
C SER A 181 -0.11 -6.71 6.30
N PHE A 182 0.20 -7.83 6.97
CA PHE A 182 1.46 -8.57 6.78
C PHE A 182 1.55 -9.20 5.40
N VAL A 183 0.47 -9.79 4.91
CA VAL A 183 0.42 -10.37 3.55
C VAL A 183 0.67 -9.29 2.50
N ILE A 184 0.01 -8.13 2.62
CA ILE A 184 0.19 -7.00 1.71
C ILE A 184 1.62 -6.44 1.80
N ALA A 185 2.19 -6.32 3.01
CA ALA A 185 3.58 -5.94 3.18
C ALA A 185 4.53 -6.91 2.45
N TYR A 186 4.30 -8.20 2.60
CA TYR A 186 5.11 -9.23 1.94
C TYR A 186 4.98 -9.18 0.42
N LEU A 187 3.77 -9.01 -0.12
CA LEU A 187 3.52 -8.90 -1.56
C LEU A 187 4.10 -7.61 -2.17
N GLY A 188 4.05 -6.50 -1.42
CA GLY A 188 4.58 -5.20 -1.85
C GLY A 188 6.08 -5.04 -1.66
N SER A 189 6.72 -5.94 -0.90
CA SER A 189 8.15 -5.91 -0.62
C SER A 189 8.89 -6.88 -1.53
N GLY A 190 10.05 -6.47 -2.02
CA GLY A 190 10.91 -7.29 -2.86
C GLY A 190 12.38 -6.99 -2.60
N ALA A 191 13.23 -7.93 -2.96
CA ALA A 191 14.66 -7.73 -3.06
C ALA A 191 15.09 -8.09 -4.47
N LEU A 192 15.71 -7.15 -5.16
CA LEU A 192 16.34 -7.41 -6.45
C LEU A 192 17.76 -7.91 -6.19
N ILE A 193 18.19 -8.93 -6.95
CA ILE A 193 19.50 -9.59 -6.80
C ILE A 193 20.66 -8.63 -7.11
N THR A 194 20.38 -7.47 -7.67
CA THR A 194 21.39 -6.46 -7.98
C THR A 194 21.78 -5.71 -6.70
N TYR A 195 23.08 -5.57 -6.47
CA TYR A 195 23.65 -4.92 -5.29
C TYR A 195 23.06 -3.52 -5.02
N GLU A 196 22.77 -2.76 -6.07
CA GLU A 196 22.21 -1.39 -6.01
C GLU A 196 20.71 -1.34 -5.69
N LEU A 197 19.96 -2.42 -5.96
CA LEU A 197 18.50 -2.50 -5.81
C LEU A 197 18.10 -3.55 -4.75
N GLY A 198 18.86 -3.64 -3.66
CA GLY A 198 18.72 -4.69 -2.65
C GLY A 198 17.37 -4.72 -1.92
N THR A 199 16.67 -3.59 -1.77
CA THR A 199 15.37 -3.53 -1.10
C THR A 199 14.42 -2.61 -1.86
N VAL A 200 13.23 -3.12 -2.18
CA VAL A 200 12.17 -2.35 -2.86
C VAL A 200 10.85 -2.60 -2.14
N GLY A 201 10.08 -1.53 -1.92
CA GLY A 201 8.78 -1.60 -1.28
C GLY A 201 8.78 -1.24 0.21
N PRO A 202 7.65 -1.46 0.90
CA PRO A 202 7.49 -1.13 2.31
C PRO A 202 8.28 -2.08 3.22
N SER A 203 8.60 -1.62 4.42
CA SER A 203 9.21 -2.48 5.45
C SER A 203 8.25 -3.57 5.89
N LEU A 204 8.70 -4.85 5.88
CA LEU A 204 7.92 -6.02 6.30
C LEU A 204 7.37 -5.93 7.73
N TRP A 205 8.02 -5.16 8.60
CA TRP A 205 7.64 -5.03 10.00
C TRP A 205 7.02 -3.68 10.33
N LYS A 206 7.63 -2.58 9.86
CA LYS A 206 7.16 -1.22 10.21
C LYS A 206 5.78 -0.95 9.64
N PHE A 207 5.57 -1.26 8.36
CA PHE A 207 4.31 -0.98 7.69
C PHE A 207 3.12 -1.70 8.33
N PRO A 208 3.12 -3.04 8.50
CA PRO A 208 1.96 -3.71 9.10
C PRO A 208 1.75 -3.34 10.57
N LEU A 209 2.80 -3.04 11.34
CA LEU A 209 2.64 -2.61 12.73
C LEU A 209 2.00 -1.22 12.82
N ILE A 210 2.46 -0.25 12.01
CA ILE A 210 1.93 1.11 12.04
C ILE A 210 0.48 1.14 11.57
N ILE A 211 0.18 0.55 10.40
CA ILE A 211 -1.18 0.55 9.85
C ILE A 211 -2.16 -0.18 10.77
N SER A 212 -1.72 -1.26 11.43
CA SER A 212 -2.53 -1.99 12.40
C SER A 212 -2.80 -1.16 13.65
N ALA A 213 -1.79 -0.44 14.15
CA ALA A 213 -1.96 0.44 15.30
C ALA A 213 -2.95 1.58 15.00
N GLU A 214 -2.83 2.23 13.84
CA GLU A 214 -3.77 3.28 13.39
C GLU A 214 -5.20 2.75 13.25
N PHE A 215 -5.35 1.58 12.64
CA PHE A 215 -6.65 0.92 12.52
C PHE A 215 -7.27 0.62 13.89
N LEU A 216 -6.48 0.07 14.82
CA LEU A 216 -6.93 -0.23 16.19
C LEU A 216 -7.26 1.04 16.97
N LEU A 217 -6.53 2.13 16.77
CA LEU A 217 -6.87 3.44 17.34
C LEU A 217 -8.24 3.89 16.88
N GLY A 218 -8.56 3.77 15.58
CA GLY A 218 -9.88 4.10 15.05
C GLY A 218 -11.00 3.26 15.66
N VAL A 219 -10.80 1.95 15.77
CA VAL A 219 -11.75 1.04 16.43
C VAL A 219 -11.93 1.42 17.91
N GLY A 220 -10.83 1.71 18.61
CA GLY A 220 -10.81 2.07 20.02
C GLY A 220 -11.58 3.37 20.28
N LEU A 221 -11.40 4.39 19.47
CA LEU A 221 -12.10 5.67 19.61
C LEU A 221 -13.62 5.49 19.66
N VAL A 222 -14.19 4.71 18.74
CA VAL A 222 -15.65 4.49 18.68
C VAL A 222 -16.16 3.63 19.84
N ARG A 223 -15.38 2.67 20.33
CA ARG A 223 -15.81 1.75 21.38
C ARG A 223 -15.60 2.27 22.78
N VAL A 224 -14.59 3.12 22.98
CA VAL A 224 -14.20 3.62 24.32
C VAL A 224 -14.88 4.94 24.67
N ILE A 225 -15.06 5.85 23.70
CA ILE A 225 -15.67 7.17 23.95
C ILE A 225 -17.06 7.06 24.61
N PRO A 226 -18.01 6.23 24.14
CA PRO A 226 -19.33 6.12 24.76
C PRO A 226 -19.26 5.63 26.23
N ILE A 227 -18.33 4.73 26.54
CA ILE A 227 -18.15 4.17 27.88
C ILE A 227 -17.67 5.27 28.84
N ILE A 228 -16.76 6.12 28.39
CA ILE A 228 -16.26 7.24 29.18
C ILE A 228 -17.36 8.27 29.40
N SER A 229 -18.10 8.63 28.34
CA SER A 229 -19.21 9.61 28.40
C SER A 229 -20.28 9.19 29.39
N GLN A 230 -20.70 7.92 29.42
CA GLN A 230 -21.67 7.42 30.37
C GLN A 230 -21.18 7.47 31.81
N ARG A 231 -19.91 7.24 32.08
CA ARG A 231 -19.32 7.36 33.43
C ARG A 231 -19.29 8.78 33.96
N PHE A 232 -19.12 9.77 33.07
CA PHE A 232 -19.14 11.18 33.47
C PHE A 232 -20.54 11.74 33.66
N SER A 233 -21.54 11.19 32.94
CA SER A 233 -22.94 11.62 33.06
C SER A 233 -23.66 10.99 34.28
N SER A 234 -23.08 9.97 34.91
CA SER A 234 -23.63 9.29 36.09
C SER A 234 -23.05 9.80 37.42
N ARG A 235 -22.24 10.88 37.41
CA ARG A 235 -21.78 11.63 38.57
C ARG A 235 -22.40 13.02 38.61
#